data_fcddbfd58677f80a69c29a0537310cd1
#
_entry.id   fcddbfd58677f80a69c29a0537310cd1
#
_cell.length_a   1.000
_cell.length_b   1.000
_cell.length_c   1.000
_cell.angle_alpha   90.00
_cell.angle_beta   90.00
_cell.angle_gamma   90.00
#
_symmetry.space_group_name_H-M   'P 1'
#
loop_
_entity.id
_entity.type
_entity.pdbx_description
1 polymer ?
#
loop_
_entity_poly.entity_id
_entity_poly.type
_entity_poly.pdbx_seq_one_letter_code
_entity_poly.pdbx_strand_id
1 'polypeptide(L)'
;MEIIKRGAEAILYINTYEDQKVLVKERIKKSYRILQIDELVRRARTRKEVNLMTDARKIGVLTPTILHVDYPKNKIYMEFIDGTVVKDFLKKSTEVQTREVCEKIGAAIGKLHSINLIHGDLTTSNMILRGDKLYFIDFGLGQHSKRIEDMGVDLNLLYEALSSTHFKLLDLCWETIIKAYRKEFKNADAVIEKVKEIEARARYAKRKGQV
;
A
#
# COMPACT_ATOMS: atom_id res chain seq x y z
N MET A 1 -24.04 -7.27 -8.24
CA MET A 1 -22.90 -6.35 -8.04
C MET A 1 -23.04 -5.73 -6.65
N GLU A 2 -22.12 -6.03 -5.75
CA GLU A 2 -22.08 -5.52 -4.38
C GLU A 2 -20.93 -4.51 -4.27
N ILE A 3 -21.25 -3.24 -3.96
CA ILE A 3 -20.25 -2.19 -3.83
C ILE A 3 -19.63 -2.27 -2.45
N ILE A 4 -18.29 -2.47 -2.39
CA ILE A 4 -17.51 -2.46 -1.14
C ILE A 4 -17.12 -1.04 -0.75
N LYS A 5 -16.65 -0.24 -1.72
CA LYS A 5 -16.13 1.11 -1.45
C LYS A 5 -16.29 2.03 -2.65
N ARG A 6 -16.73 3.26 -2.40
CA ARG A 6 -16.66 4.37 -3.36
C ARG A 6 -15.57 5.34 -2.92
N GLY A 7 -14.45 5.32 -3.63
CA GLY A 7 -13.36 6.27 -3.43
C GLY A 7 -13.42 7.44 -4.39
N ALA A 8 -12.54 8.42 -4.18
CA ALA A 8 -12.43 9.56 -5.08
C ALA A 8 -12.01 9.18 -6.51
N GLU A 9 -11.15 8.17 -6.67
CA GLU A 9 -10.55 7.81 -7.96
C GLU A 9 -11.15 6.54 -8.59
N ALA A 10 -11.73 5.65 -7.77
CA ALA A 10 -12.24 4.37 -8.22
C ALA A 10 -13.38 3.86 -7.34
N ILE A 11 -14.18 2.95 -7.90
CA ILE A 11 -15.17 2.15 -7.19
C ILE A 11 -14.64 0.72 -7.09
N LEU A 12 -14.77 0.13 -5.91
CA LEU A 12 -14.48 -1.27 -5.63
C LEU A 12 -15.80 -2.02 -5.43
N TYR A 13 -15.98 -3.11 -6.14
CA TYR A 13 -17.17 -3.94 -6.01
C TYR A 13 -16.87 -5.42 -6.26
N ILE A 14 -17.69 -6.28 -5.68
CA ILE A 14 -17.65 -7.71 -5.92
C ILE A 14 -18.41 -8.03 -7.21
N ASN A 15 -17.83 -8.90 -8.01
CA ASN A 15 -18.45 -9.47 -9.20
C ASN A 15 -18.07 -10.97 -9.34
N THR A 16 -18.64 -11.64 -10.32
CA THR A 16 -18.24 -12.98 -10.76
C THR A 16 -17.49 -12.86 -12.08
N TYR A 17 -16.36 -13.54 -12.19
CA TYR A 17 -15.58 -13.68 -13.42
C TYR A 17 -15.13 -15.14 -13.53
N GLU A 18 -15.49 -15.82 -14.63
CA GLU A 18 -15.22 -17.26 -14.83
C GLU A 18 -15.63 -18.10 -13.60
N ASP A 19 -16.88 -17.92 -13.16
CA ASP A 19 -17.51 -18.58 -11.99
C ASP A 19 -16.79 -18.35 -10.64
N GLN A 20 -15.83 -17.44 -10.59
CA GLN A 20 -15.10 -17.09 -9.36
C GLN A 20 -15.53 -15.71 -8.83
N LYS A 21 -15.59 -15.60 -7.50
CA LYS A 21 -15.78 -14.32 -6.80
C LYS A 21 -14.55 -13.46 -6.96
N VAL A 22 -14.70 -12.28 -7.54
CA VAL A 22 -13.60 -11.36 -7.82
C VAL A 22 -13.87 -9.98 -7.26
N LEU A 23 -12.79 -9.25 -6.94
CA LEU A 23 -12.84 -7.82 -6.68
C LEU A 23 -12.60 -7.08 -7.99
N VAL A 24 -13.49 -6.15 -8.33
CA VAL A 24 -13.32 -5.26 -9.47
C VAL A 24 -13.01 -3.86 -8.98
N LYS A 25 -11.89 -3.30 -9.45
CA LYS A 25 -11.54 -1.89 -9.29
C LYS A 25 -11.79 -1.17 -10.60
N GLU A 26 -12.77 -0.27 -10.58
CA GLU A 26 -13.17 0.53 -11.75
C GLU A 26 -12.82 2.00 -11.52
N ARG A 27 -11.96 2.58 -12.37
CA ARG A 27 -11.63 4.00 -12.32
C ARG A 27 -12.74 4.83 -12.94
N ILE A 28 -13.33 5.72 -12.14
CA ILE A 28 -14.48 6.54 -12.55
C ILE A 28 -14.02 7.78 -13.31
N LYS A 29 -14.86 8.16 -14.30
CA LYS A 29 -14.71 9.40 -15.07
C LYS A 29 -14.85 10.62 -14.15
N LYS A 30 -14.04 11.65 -14.40
CA LYS A 30 -14.10 12.92 -13.68
C LYS A 30 -14.75 14.00 -14.53
N SER A 31 -15.84 14.59 -14.04
CA SER A 31 -16.60 15.62 -14.74
C SER A 31 -15.81 16.92 -14.98
N TYR A 32 -14.82 17.20 -14.11
CA TYR A 32 -13.97 18.40 -14.20
C TYR A 32 -12.80 18.29 -15.17
N ARG A 33 -12.57 17.09 -15.78
CA ARG A 33 -11.48 16.86 -16.73
C ARG A 33 -12.02 16.85 -18.17
N ILE A 34 -11.23 17.37 -19.10
CA ILE A 34 -11.47 17.18 -20.53
C ILE A 34 -11.47 15.67 -20.82
N LEU A 35 -12.43 15.19 -21.60
CA LEU A 35 -12.72 13.79 -21.81
C LEU A 35 -11.49 12.98 -22.27
N GLN A 36 -10.75 13.51 -23.25
CA GLN A 36 -9.56 12.86 -23.82
C GLN A 36 -8.45 12.73 -22.77
N ILE A 37 -8.24 13.76 -21.95
CA ILE A 37 -7.24 13.76 -20.87
C ILE A 37 -7.66 12.80 -19.76
N ASP A 38 -8.94 12.79 -19.39
CA ASP A 38 -9.45 11.89 -18.36
C ASP A 38 -9.24 10.42 -18.75
N GLU A 39 -9.53 10.08 -19.99
CA GLU A 39 -9.35 8.71 -20.51
C GLU A 39 -7.88 8.29 -20.49
N LEU A 40 -6.97 9.13 -20.97
CA LEU A 40 -5.53 8.89 -20.97
C LEU A 40 -5.02 8.68 -19.53
N VAL A 41 -5.41 9.54 -18.59
CA VAL A 41 -4.99 9.45 -17.18
C VAL A 41 -5.50 8.17 -16.54
N ARG A 42 -6.78 7.82 -16.71
CA ARG A 42 -7.36 6.60 -16.14
C ARG A 42 -6.66 5.36 -16.70
N ARG A 43 -6.46 5.31 -18.01
CA ARG A 43 -5.78 4.19 -18.69
C ARG A 43 -4.33 4.04 -18.23
N ALA A 44 -3.59 5.15 -18.16
CA ALA A 44 -2.20 5.16 -17.68
C ALA A 44 -2.10 4.68 -16.24
N ARG A 45 -2.98 5.16 -15.33
CA ARG A 45 -3.03 4.75 -13.93
C ARG A 45 -3.43 3.28 -13.77
N THR A 46 -4.38 2.78 -14.56
CA THR A 46 -4.76 1.36 -14.56
C THR A 46 -3.58 0.49 -14.94
N ARG A 47 -2.88 0.81 -16.04
CA ARG A 47 -1.69 0.07 -16.50
C ARG A 47 -0.57 0.10 -15.47
N LYS A 48 -0.30 1.29 -14.90
CA LYS A 48 0.74 1.45 -13.88
C LYS A 48 0.48 0.58 -12.66
N GLU A 49 -0.73 0.58 -12.13
CA GLU A 49 -1.12 -0.22 -10.96
C GLU A 49 -0.98 -1.72 -11.24
N VAL A 50 -1.44 -2.20 -12.39
CA VAL A 50 -1.29 -3.59 -12.84
C VAL A 50 0.18 -3.99 -12.88
N ASN A 51 1.05 -3.16 -13.46
CA ASN A 51 2.48 -3.43 -13.56
C ASN A 51 3.13 -3.51 -12.16
N LEU A 52 2.86 -2.55 -11.28
CA LEU A 52 3.42 -2.52 -9.93
C LEU A 52 3.00 -3.75 -9.11
N MET A 53 1.72 -4.14 -9.16
CA MET A 53 1.24 -5.36 -8.50
C MET A 53 1.93 -6.61 -9.06
N THR A 54 2.11 -6.67 -10.38
CA THR A 54 2.80 -7.79 -11.05
C THR A 54 4.28 -7.85 -10.62
N ASP A 55 4.97 -6.72 -10.58
CA ASP A 55 6.38 -6.66 -10.20
C ASP A 55 6.57 -7.01 -8.71
N ALA A 56 5.68 -6.56 -7.83
CA ALA A 56 5.67 -6.96 -6.43
C ALA A 56 5.55 -8.48 -6.26
N ARG A 57 4.66 -9.12 -7.02
CA ARG A 57 4.49 -10.59 -6.97
C ARG A 57 5.72 -11.36 -7.45
N LYS A 58 6.42 -10.87 -8.46
CA LYS A 58 7.66 -11.52 -8.99
C LYS A 58 8.74 -11.67 -7.92
N ILE A 59 8.77 -10.77 -6.95
CA ILE A 59 9.76 -10.80 -5.84
C ILE A 59 9.19 -11.41 -4.55
N GLY A 60 8.03 -12.07 -4.63
CA GLY A 60 7.40 -12.77 -3.53
C GLY A 60 6.63 -11.89 -2.54
N VAL A 61 6.35 -10.62 -2.87
CA VAL A 61 5.41 -9.79 -2.12
C VAL A 61 4.00 -10.07 -2.64
N LEU A 62 3.13 -10.60 -1.77
CA LEU A 62 1.78 -10.99 -2.18
C LEU A 62 0.91 -9.76 -2.43
N THR A 63 0.26 -9.75 -3.57
CA THR A 63 -0.82 -8.83 -3.95
C THR A 63 -1.99 -9.67 -4.46
N PRO A 64 -3.22 -9.14 -4.55
CA PRO A 64 -4.29 -9.84 -5.25
C PRO A 64 -3.84 -10.27 -6.65
N THR A 65 -4.12 -11.51 -7.04
CA THR A 65 -3.82 -12.00 -8.39
C THR A 65 -4.70 -11.24 -9.38
N ILE A 66 -4.09 -10.68 -10.43
CA ILE A 66 -4.83 -10.03 -11.50
C ILE A 66 -5.33 -11.12 -12.44
N LEU A 67 -6.63 -11.19 -12.63
CA LEU A 67 -7.30 -12.19 -13.49
C LEU A 67 -7.57 -11.64 -14.88
N HIS A 68 -8.05 -10.39 -14.95
CA HIS A 68 -8.34 -9.72 -16.21
C HIS A 68 -8.22 -8.19 -16.09
N VAL A 69 -7.89 -7.53 -17.20
CA VAL A 69 -7.85 -6.06 -17.27
C VAL A 69 -8.62 -5.58 -18.49
N ASP A 70 -9.73 -4.89 -18.26
CA ASP A 70 -10.49 -4.21 -19.30
C ASP A 70 -9.98 -2.77 -19.44
N TYR A 71 -8.96 -2.57 -20.27
CA TYR A 71 -8.36 -1.25 -20.49
C TYR A 71 -9.32 -0.21 -21.07
N PRO A 72 -10.20 -0.54 -22.04
CA PRO A 72 -11.24 0.37 -22.52
C PRO A 72 -12.15 0.91 -21.42
N LYS A 73 -12.55 0.07 -20.48
CA LYS A 73 -13.40 0.46 -19.34
C LYS A 73 -12.62 0.84 -18.08
N ASN A 74 -11.29 0.76 -18.12
CA ASN A 74 -10.40 1.03 -16.98
C ASN A 74 -10.74 0.22 -15.72
N LYS A 75 -10.98 -1.09 -15.91
CA LYS A 75 -11.31 -2.05 -14.86
C LYS A 75 -10.20 -3.06 -14.66
N ILE A 76 -9.90 -3.35 -13.41
CA ILE A 76 -9.01 -4.45 -13.01
C ILE A 76 -9.86 -5.47 -12.27
N TYR A 77 -9.91 -6.70 -12.79
CA TYR A 77 -10.52 -7.85 -12.14
C TYR A 77 -9.43 -8.61 -11.42
N MET A 78 -9.57 -8.74 -10.12
CA MET A 78 -8.53 -9.34 -9.29
C MET A 78 -9.12 -10.26 -8.24
N GLU A 79 -8.27 -11.13 -7.69
CA GLU A 79 -8.59 -12.03 -6.59
C GLU A 79 -9.26 -11.26 -5.45
N PHE A 80 -10.40 -11.76 -4.98
CA PHE A 80 -11.00 -11.28 -3.74
C PHE A 80 -10.26 -11.92 -2.56
N ILE A 81 -9.54 -11.14 -1.79
CA ILE A 81 -8.83 -11.62 -0.60
C ILE A 81 -9.81 -11.65 0.57
N ASP A 82 -10.31 -12.85 0.89
CA ASP A 82 -11.12 -13.06 2.10
C ASP A 82 -10.19 -13.15 3.31
N GLY A 83 -10.04 -12.04 4.02
CA GLY A 83 -9.09 -11.90 5.12
C GLY A 83 -9.39 -10.71 6.00
N THR A 84 -8.58 -10.53 7.04
CA THR A 84 -8.70 -9.43 7.99
C THR A 84 -7.74 -8.30 7.61
N VAL A 85 -8.26 -7.07 7.52
CA VAL A 85 -7.41 -5.88 7.33
C VAL A 85 -6.46 -5.73 8.51
N VAL A 86 -5.18 -5.49 8.25
CA VAL A 86 -4.14 -5.38 9.29
C VAL A 86 -4.48 -4.32 10.33
N LYS A 87 -5.08 -3.20 9.92
CA LYS A 87 -5.59 -2.18 10.83
C LYS A 87 -6.54 -2.74 11.90
N ASP A 88 -7.42 -3.65 11.54
CA ASP A 88 -8.39 -4.23 12.49
C ASP A 88 -7.80 -5.42 13.24
N PHE A 89 -6.89 -6.15 12.62
CA PHE A 89 -6.13 -7.22 13.27
C PHE A 89 -5.30 -6.68 14.45
N LEU A 90 -4.52 -5.63 14.25
CA LEU A 90 -3.67 -5.04 15.29
C LEU A 90 -4.42 -4.52 16.52
N LYS A 91 -5.71 -4.16 16.39
CA LYS A 91 -6.55 -3.76 17.53
C LYS A 91 -6.81 -4.88 18.53
N LYS A 92 -6.71 -6.14 18.08
CA LYS A 92 -7.12 -7.33 18.84
C LYS A 92 -5.97 -8.35 19.00
N SER A 93 -4.82 -8.10 18.38
CA SER A 93 -3.69 -9.01 18.36
C SER A 93 -2.95 -9.03 19.70
N THR A 94 -2.39 -10.18 20.05
CA THR A 94 -1.41 -10.30 21.12
C THR A 94 -0.08 -9.67 20.70
N GLU A 95 0.84 -9.45 21.65
CA GLU A 95 2.18 -8.94 21.33
C GLU A 95 2.93 -9.86 20.36
N VAL A 96 2.84 -11.17 20.55
CA VAL A 96 3.48 -12.17 19.66
C VAL A 96 2.94 -12.04 18.24
N GLN A 97 1.62 -12.03 18.08
CA GLN A 97 0.96 -11.87 16.77
C GLN A 97 1.30 -10.52 16.11
N THR A 98 1.40 -9.46 16.91
CA THR A 98 1.81 -8.13 16.44
C THR A 98 3.22 -8.17 15.87
N ARG A 99 4.18 -8.79 16.58
CA ARG A 99 5.56 -8.95 16.07
C ARG A 99 5.62 -9.75 14.79
N GLU A 100 4.94 -10.88 14.70
CA GLU A 100 4.91 -11.73 13.49
C GLU A 100 4.40 -10.97 12.27
N VAL A 101 3.32 -10.20 12.42
CA VAL A 101 2.78 -9.40 11.32
C VAL A 101 3.72 -8.25 10.94
N CYS A 102 4.27 -7.56 11.93
CA CYS A 102 5.21 -6.45 11.70
C CYS A 102 6.51 -6.92 11.04
N GLU A 103 7.00 -8.11 11.36
CA GLU A 103 8.14 -8.72 10.66
C GLU A 103 7.83 -8.95 9.18
N LYS A 104 6.64 -9.51 8.87
CA LYS A 104 6.20 -9.71 7.48
C LYS A 104 6.06 -8.38 6.72
N ILE A 105 5.53 -7.34 7.38
CA ILE A 105 5.40 -6.00 6.80
C ILE A 105 6.78 -5.44 6.46
N GLY A 106 7.71 -5.43 7.41
CA GLY A 106 9.06 -4.90 7.21
C GLY A 106 9.81 -5.63 6.10
N ALA A 107 9.74 -6.98 6.09
CA ALA A 107 10.37 -7.79 5.06
C ALA A 107 9.78 -7.50 3.66
N ALA A 108 8.46 -7.40 3.55
CA ALA A 108 7.81 -7.11 2.27
C ALA A 108 8.19 -5.71 1.73
N ILE A 109 8.20 -4.69 2.59
CA ILE A 109 8.61 -3.33 2.19
C ILE A 109 10.08 -3.32 1.77
N GLY A 110 10.96 -4.02 2.50
CA GLY A 110 12.37 -4.14 2.12
C GLY A 110 12.54 -4.75 0.72
N LYS A 111 11.78 -5.79 0.38
CA LYS A 111 11.76 -6.39 -0.95
C LYS A 111 11.25 -5.41 -2.00
N LEU A 112 10.15 -4.68 -1.75
CA LEU A 112 9.64 -3.66 -2.69
C LEU A 112 10.72 -2.60 -2.98
N HIS A 113 11.32 -2.02 -1.95
CA HIS A 113 12.35 -1.00 -2.11
C HIS A 113 13.62 -1.53 -2.78
N SER A 114 13.96 -2.82 -2.62
CA SER A 114 15.12 -3.44 -3.28
C SER A 114 15.02 -3.43 -4.81
N ILE A 115 13.80 -3.43 -5.35
CA ILE A 115 13.52 -3.26 -6.79
C ILE A 115 13.08 -1.84 -7.16
N ASN A 116 13.30 -0.87 -6.27
CA ASN A 116 12.91 0.53 -6.43
C ASN A 116 11.40 0.75 -6.61
N LEU A 117 10.57 -0.14 -6.07
CA LEU A 117 9.12 -0.03 -6.11
C LEU A 117 8.62 0.64 -4.82
N ILE A 118 8.01 1.80 -4.99
CA ILE A 118 7.35 2.59 -3.95
C ILE A 118 5.86 2.26 -3.98
N HIS A 119 5.27 1.96 -2.83
CA HIS A 119 3.84 1.68 -2.73
C HIS A 119 3.00 2.97 -2.87
N GLY A 120 3.45 4.04 -2.23
CA GLY A 120 2.84 5.37 -2.30
C GLY A 120 1.64 5.60 -1.38
N ASP A 121 1.12 4.54 -0.73
CA ASP A 121 0.05 4.61 0.27
C ASP A 121 0.20 3.48 1.31
N LEU A 122 1.41 3.38 1.90
CA LEU A 122 1.73 2.38 2.90
C LEU A 122 0.98 2.67 4.20
N THR A 123 -0.15 2.00 4.38
CA THR A 123 -0.94 2.06 5.60
C THR A 123 -1.41 0.66 6.01
N THR A 124 -1.71 0.47 7.28
CA THR A 124 -2.27 -0.80 7.78
C THR A 124 -3.66 -1.11 7.21
N SER A 125 -4.33 -0.12 6.60
CA SER A 125 -5.59 -0.27 5.88
C SER A 125 -5.43 -0.87 4.48
N ASN A 126 -4.23 -0.79 3.90
CA ASN A 126 -3.89 -1.31 2.58
C ASN A 126 -3.12 -2.64 2.66
N MET A 127 -3.32 -3.37 3.75
CA MET A 127 -2.76 -4.70 3.99
C MET A 127 -3.83 -5.63 4.51
N ILE A 128 -3.88 -6.87 4.00
CA ILE A 128 -4.85 -7.90 4.40
C ILE A 128 -4.09 -9.17 4.82
N LEU A 129 -4.50 -9.74 5.95
CA LEU A 129 -4.06 -11.05 6.41
C LEU A 129 -5.10 -12.11 6.03
N ARG A 130 -4.65 -13.18 5.34
CA ARG A 130 -5.42 -14.40 5.09
C ARG A 130 -4.61 -15.60 5.61
N GLY A 131 -4.99 -16.11 6.75
CA GLY A 131 -4.16 -17.06 7.51
C GLY A 131 -2.83 -16.41 7.89
N ASP A 132 -1.73 -17.05 7.52
CA ASP A 132 -0.36 -16.58 7.74
C ASP A 132 0.17 -15.65 6.63
N LYS A 133 -0.59 -15.43 5.57
CA LYS A 133 -0.18 -14.68 4.37
C LYS A 133 -0.59 -13.22 4.47
N LEU A 134 0.38 -12.32 4.25
CA LEU A 134 0.18 -10.88 4.18
C LEU A 134 0.10 -10.42 2.73
N TYR A 135 -1.01 -9.77 2.36
CA TYR A 135 -1.25 -9.19 1.04
C TYR A 135 -1.20 -7.68 1.11
N PHE A 136 -0.44 -7.08 0.20
CA PHE A 136 -0.48 -5.64 -0.05
C PHE A 136 -1.48 -5.33 -1.14
N ILE A 137 -2.33 -4.34 -0.90
CA ILE A 137 -3.40 -3.93 -1.82
C ILE A 137 -3.28 -2.45 -2.16
N ASP A 138 -3.86 -2.04 -3.29
CA ASP A 138 -3.96 -0.65 -3.73
C ASP A 138 -2.62 0.04 -4.02
N PHE A 139 -1.99 -0.37 -5.12
CA PHE A 139 -0.79 0.28 -5.67
C PHE A 139 -1.11 1.51 -6.55
N GLY A 140 -2.30 2.09 -6.41
CA GLY A 140 -2.78 3.19 -7.27
C GLY A 140 -1.94 4.46 -7.23
N LEU A 141 -1.23 4.72 -6.14
CA LEU A 141 -0.29 5.84 -5.96
C LEU A 141 1.17 5.42 -6.12
N GLY A 142 1.44 4.11 -6.23
CA GLY A 142 2.78 3.56 -6.34
C GLY A 142 3.56 4.03 -7.56
N GLN A 143 4.86 3.84 -7.52
CA GLN A 143 5.77 4.15 -8.63
C GLN A 143 7.12 3.44 -8.50
N HIS A 144 7.87 3.35 -9.60
CA HIS A 144 9.29 3.03 -9.51
C HIS A 144 10.09 4.31 -9.25
N SER A 145 10.93 4.29 -8.21
CA SER A 145 11.87 5.39 -7.91
C SER A 145 13.11 4.87 -7.20
N LYS A 146 14.28 5.33 -7.64
CA LYS A 146 15.58 5.06 -7.00
C LYS A 146 15.92 6.07 -5.90
N ARG A 147 15.07 7.07 -5.68
CA ARG A 147 15.33 8.14 -4.72
C ARG A 147 15.09 7.67 -3.29
N ILE A 148 16.09 7.83 -2.44
CA ILE A 148 15.98 7.54 -1.01
C ILE A 148 14.87 8.38 -0.35
N GLU A 149 14.66 9.62 -0.80
CA GLU A 149 13.58 10.48 -0.35
C GLU A 149 12.20 9.83 -0.55
N ASP A 150 11.93 9.26 -1.74
CA ASP A 150 10.63 8.64 -2.03
C ASP A 150 10.40 7.38 -1.18
N MET A 151 11.46 6.58 -0.94
CA MET A 151 11.41 5.45 -0.02
C MET A 151 11.19 5.90 1.43
N GLY A 152 11.83 7.00 1.83
CA GLY A 152 11.63 7.62 3.15
C GLY A 152 10.19 8.11 3.34
N VAL A 153 9.60 8.74 2.34
CA VAL A 153 8.19 9.16 2.37
C VAL A 153 7.26 7.95 2.49
N ASP A 154 7.53 6.88 1.76
CA ASP A 154 6.73 5.64 1.80
C ASP A 154 6.73 5.01 3.21
N LEU A 155 7.91 4.88 3.83
CA LEU A 155 8.01 4.42 5.23
C LEU A 155 7.38 5.38 6.23
N ASN A 156 7.53 6.70 6.02
CA ASN A 156 6.93 7.71 6.90
C ASN A 156 5.40 7.65 6.89
N LEU A 157 4.77 7.36 5.74
CA LEU A 157 3.33 7.14 5.67
C LEU A 157 2.88 5.99 6.59
N LEU A 158 3.65 4.90 6.63
CA LEU A 158 3.36 3.78 7.54
C LEU A 158 3.54 4.19 9.00
N TYR A 159 4.61 4.91 9.32
CA TYR A 159 4.84 5.42 10.67
C TYR A 159 3.69 6.32 11.15
N GLU A 160 3.25 7.26 10.32
CA GLU A 160 2.10 8.13 10.62
C GLU A 160 0.79 7.34 10.78
N ALA A 161 0.56 6.32 9.94
CA ALA A 161 -0.60 5.46 10.05
C ALA A 161 -0.60 4.65 11.37
N LEU A 162 0.56 4.12 11.78
CA LEU A 162 0.73 3.43 13.07
C LEU A 162 0.55 4.40 14.24
N SER A 163 1.19 5.56 14.18
CA SER A 163 1.11 6.61 15.22
C SER A 163 -0.31 7.08 15.46
N SER A 164 -1.10 7.28 14.39
CA SER A 164 -2.47 7.78 14.48
C SER A 164 -3.48 6.71 14.89
N THR A 165 -3.28 5.45 14.46
CA THR A 165 -4.29 4.39 14.61
C THR A 165 -3.93 3.39 15.71
N HIS A 166 -2.62 3.17 15.96
CA HIS A 166 -2.08 2.13 16.85
C HIS A 166 -1.04 2.69 17.81
N PHE A 167 -1.25 3.88 18.35
CA PHE A 167 -0.26 4.60 19.16
C PHE A 167 0.29 3.78 20.33
N LYS A 168 -0.54 2.91 20.94
CA LYS A 168 -0.10 2.04 22.05
C LYS A 168 0.86 0.92 21.62
N LEU A 169 0.86 0.57 20.34
CA LEU A 169 1.70 -0.47 19.75
C LEU A 169 2.81 0.14 18.88
N LEU A 170 2.92 1.48 18.82
CA LEU A 170 3.79 2.16 17.87
C LEU A 170 5.24 1.68 17.98
N ASP A 171 5.83 1.74 19.17
CA ASP A 171 7.23 1.38 19.38
C ASP A 171 7.48 -0.09 19.01
N LEU A 172 6.63 -1.00 19.49
CA LEU A 172 6.70 -2.43 19.19
C LEU A 172 6.62 -2.69 17.67
N CYS A 173 5.63 -2.10 16.99
CA CYS A 173 5.43 -2.27 15.57
C CYS A 173 6.61 -1.68 14.78
N TRP A 174 6.98 -0.45 15.09
CA TRP A 174 8.01 0.26 14.35
C TRP A 174 9.39 -0.40 14.46
N GLU A 175 9.84 -0.71 15.67
CA GLU A 175 11.11 -1.42 15.88
C GLU A 175 11.17 -2.75 15.16
N THR A 176 10.06 -3.52 15.20
CA THR A 176 9.97 -4.81 14.53
C THR A 176 10.02 -4.68 13.01
N ILE A 177 9.24 -3.73 12.45
CA ILE A 177 9.22 -3.44 11.01
C ILE A 177 10.61 -3.02 10.54
N ILE A 178 11.25 -2.07 11.22
CA ILE A 178 12.57 -1.56 10.84
C ILE A 178 13.65 -2.64 10.91
N LYS A 179 13.59 -3.50 11.92
CA LYS A 179 14.51 -4.65 12.05
C LYS A 179 14.37 -5.61 10.87
N ALA A 180 13.14 -5.93 10.47
CA ALA A 180 12.88 -6.81 9.32
C ALA A 180 13.24 -6.14 7.98
N TYR A 181 12.94 -4.85 7.82
CA TYR A 181 13.26 -4.05 6.65
C TYR A 181 14.78 -4.01 6.38
N ARG A 182 15.61 -3.83 7.43
CA ARG A 182 17.07 -3.86 7.33
C ARG A 182 17.63 -5.18 6.81
N LYS A 183 16.97 -6.30 7.09
CA LYS A 183 17.41 -7.60 6.59
C LYS A 183 17.22 -7.78 5.09
N GLU A 184 16.22 -7.12 4.52
CA GLU A 184 15.82 -7.29 3.12
C GLU A 184 16.36 -6.20 2.19
N PHE A 185 16.74 -5.03 2.73
CA PHE A 185 17.15 -3.88 1.92
C PHE A 185 18.51 -3.33 2.33
N LYS A 186 19.48 -3.39 1.41
CA LYS A 186 20.88 -2.99 1.67
C LYS A 186 21.02 -1.51 2.09
N ASN A 187 20.20 -0.61 1.52
CA ASN A 187 20.27 0.82 1.80
C ASN A 187 19.27 1.26 2.89
N ALA A 188 18.81 0.33 3.72
CA ALA A 188 17.79 0.56 4.74
C ALA A 188 18.14 1.73 5.67
N ASP A 189 19.39 1.81 6.14
CA ASP A 189 19.79 2.85 7.11
C ASP A 189 19.71 4.26 6.52
N ALA A 190 20.04 4.43 5.23
CA ALA A 190 19.89 5.72 4.55
C ALA A 190 18.40 6.14 4.45
N VAL A 191 17.49 5.17 4.21
CA VAL A 191 16.06 5.45 4.18
C VAL A 191 15.51 5.76 5.58
N ILE A 192 15.96 5.03 6.61
CA ILE A 192 15.54 5.26 8.00
C ILE A 192 15.97 6.65 8.48
N GLU A 193 17.19 7.07 8.14
CA GLU A 193 17.66 8.43 8.46
C GLU A 193 16.80 9.48 7.75
N LYS A 194 16.42 9.22 6.50
CA LYS A 194 15.52 10.09 5.74
C LYS A 194 14.13 10.20 6.39
N VAL A 195 13.58 9.12 6.96
CA VAL A 195 12.33 9.19 7.74
C VAL A 195 12.46 10.19 8.90
N LYS A 196 13.54 10.12 9.67
CA LYS A 196 13.78 11.06 10.78
C LYS A 196 13.85 12.51 10.33
N GLU A 197 14.50 12.76 9.17
CA GLU A 197 14.55 14.12 8.59
C GLU A 197 13.16 14.61 8.17
N ILE A 198 12.34 13.74 7.57
CA ILE A 198 10.96 14.06 7.16
C ILE A 198 10.12 14.42 8.38
N GLU A 199 10.18 13.61 9.44
CA GLU A 199 9.47 13.88 10.69
C GLU A 199 9.93 15.18 11.36
N ALA A 200 11.24 15.47 11.38
CA ALA A 200 11.79 16.71 11.93
C ALA A 200 11.25 17.93 11.17
N ARG A 201 11.21 17.87 9.84
CA ARG A 201 10.63 18.93 8.99
C ARG A 201 9.14 19.12 9.25
N ALA A 202 8.36 18.06 9.38
CA ALA A 202 6.93 18.13 9.66
C ALA A 202 6.64 18.76 11.04
N ARG A 203 7.42 18.40 12.07
CA ARG A 203 7.31 19.02 13.42
C ARG A 203 7.64 20.51 13.41
N TYR A 204 8.65 20.91 12.66
CA TYR A 204 9.03 22.31 12.52
C TYR A 204 7.97 23.14 11.80
N ALA A 205 7.37 22.61 10.72
CA ALA A 205 6.29 23.25 9.99
C ALA A 205 5.03 23.47 10.88
N LYS A 206 4.65 22.45 11.67
CA LYS A 206 3.53 22.56 12.63
C LYS A 206 3.77 23.65 13.69
N ARG A 207 4.98 23.81 14.19
CA ARG A 207 5.32 24.87 15.17
C ARG A 207 5.23 26.28 14.57
N LYS A 208 5.59 26.45 13.30
CA LYS A 208 5.49 27.75 12.60
C LYS A 208 4.06 28.13 12.20
N GLY A 209 3.18 27.17 11.98
CA GLY A 209 1.78 27.42 11.64
C GLY A 209 0.85 27.68 12.85
N GLN A 210 1.40 27.70 14.08
CA GLN A 210 0.68 28.01 15.32
C GLN A 210 1.02 29.42 15.87
N VAL A 211 1.66 30.27 15.07
CA VAL A 211 1.93 31.69 15.38
C VAL A 211 1.04 32.58 14.53
#